data_fbd0efb502eece0fa1391d477ca4e8ac
#
_entry.id   fbd0efb502eece0fa1391d477ca4e8ac
#
_cell.length_a   1.000
_cell.length_b   1.000
_cell.length_c   1.000
_cell.angle_alpha   90.00
_cell.angle_beta   90.00
_cell.angle_gamma   90.00
#
_symmetry.space_group_name_H-M   'P 1'
#
loop_
_entity.id
_entity.type
_entity.pdbx_description
1 polymer ?
#
loop_
_entity_poly.entity_id
_entity_poly.type
_entity_poly.pdbx_seq_one_letter_code
_entity_poly.pdbx_strand_id
1 'polypeptide(L)'
;MSCILQRMTEDDASLTVDWMVRQYGFDRAEVESWVHNLHFNWPLSVKALDENGKVIGLLNMSDYRIEEETPQILKDKPELIKSLNAQRYIAVFSFIVAEEYRGTRLNYDMLMSIMPELKTQFDFIFIPVLHRLKTHGYWQRWGARAFYRDTDCVYYKLGLH
;
A
#
# COMPACT_ATOMS: atom_id res chain seq x y z
N MET A 1 -7.81 -2.67 -22.73
CA MET A 1 -6.78 -3.56 -22.15
C MET A 1 -7.47 -4.61 -21.31
N SER A 2 -7.23 -5.88 -21.60
CA SER A 2 -7.78 -6.99 -20.84
C SER A 2 -6.76 -7.42 -19.78
N CYS A 3 -7.12 -7.32 -18.52
CA CYS A 3 -6.31 -7.83 -17.41
C CYS A 3 -7.20 -8.58 -16.42
N ILE A 4 -6.59 -9.50 -15.69
CA ILE A 4 -7.26 -10.27 -14.64
C ILE A 4 -6.73 -9.77 -13.29
N LEU A 5 -7.65 -9.39 -12.39
CA LEU A 5 -7.33 -9.03 -11.03
C LEU A 5 -7.56 -10.24 -10.12
N GLN A 6 -6.55 -10.60 -9.35
CA GLN A 6 -6.60 -11.73 -8.43
C GLN A 6 -6.22 -11.31 -7.02
N ARG A 7 -6.90 -11.87 -6.03
CA ARG A 7 -6.46 -11.75 -4.64
C ARG A 7 -5.14 -12.49 -4.45
N MET A 8 -4.29 -11.93 -3.63
CA MET A 8 -3.00 -12.54 -3.31
C MET A 8 -3.14 -13.54 -2.16
N THR A 9 -2.15 -14.40 -2.03
CA THR A 9 -1.99 -15.34 -0.93
C THR A 9 -0.56 -15.26 -0.41
N GLU A 10 -0.25 -15.94 0.71
CA GLU A 10 1.12 -16.03 1.23
C GLU A 10 2.10 -16.61 0.19
N ASP A 11 1.64 -17.39 -0.76
CA ASP A 11 2.48 -17.93 -1.85
C ASP A 11 3.03 -16.80 -2.75
N ASP A 12 2.42 -15.63 -2.72
CA ASP A 12 2.87 -14.45 -3.46
C ASP A 12 3.94 -13.62 -2.72
N ALA A 13 4.39 -14.05 -1.54
CA ALA A 13 5.39 -13.31 -0.74
C ALA A 13 6.69 -13.09 -1.51
N SER A 14 7.21 -14.12 -2.17
CA SER A 14 8.43 -14.05 -2.98
C SER A 14 8.29 -13.07 -4.14
N LEU A 15 7.16 -13.08 -4.82
CA LEU A 15 6.81 -12.14 -5.88
C LEU A 15 6.80 -10.70 -5.37
N THR A 16 6.20 -10.48 -4.21
CA THR A 16 6.15 -9.16 -3.56
C THR A 16 7.55 -8.63 -3.25
N VAL A 17 8.42 -9.48 -2.68
CA VAL A 17 9.81 -9.12 -2.40
C VAL A 17 10.53 -8.72 -3.70
N ASP A 18 10.45 -9.52 -4.73
CA ASP A 18 11.12 -9.27 -6.01
C ASP A 18 10.69 -7.93 -6.63
N TRP A 19 9.40 -7.63 -6.59
CA TRP A 19 8.87 -6.38 -7.13
C TRP A 19 9.29 -5.17 -6.30
N MET A 20 9.27 -5.26 -4.97
CA MET A 20 9.68 -4.16 -4.09
C MET A 20 11.17 -3.86 -4.21
N VAL A 21 12.03 -4.88 -4.26
CA VAL A 21 13.46 -4.72 -4.46
C VAL A 21 13.75 -4.03 -5.79
N ARG A 22 13.11 -4.47 -6.85
CA ARG A 22 13.29 -3.91 -8.20
C ARG A 22 12.79 -2.47 -8.31
N GLN A 23 11.60 -2.20 -7.76
CA GLN A 23 10.95 -0.90 -7.88
C GLN A 23 11.56 0.15 -6.96
N TYR A 24 11.84 -0.21 -5.73
CA TYR A 24 12.25 0.75 -4.70
C TYR A 24 13.75 0.75 -4.44
N GLY A 25 14.48 -0.26 -4.86
CA GLY A 25 15.92 -0.39 -4.63
C GLY A 25 16.28 -0.69 -3.18
N PHE A 26 15.36 -1.21 -2.38
CA PHE A 26 15.63 -1.63 -1.01
C PHE A 26 16.50 -2.89 -0.96
N ASP A 27 17.19 -3.09 0.14
CA ASP A 27 17.92 -4.33 0.42
C ASP A 27 16.96 -5.52 0.50
N ARG A 28 17.30 -6.63 -0.19
CA ARG A 28 16.42 -7.81 -0.26
C ARG A 28 16.13 -8.40 1.12
N ALA A 29 17.15 -8.55 1.96
CA ALA A 29 16.98 -9.12 3.29
C ALA A 29 16.05 -8.29 4.17
N GLU A 30 16.12 -6.96 4.02
CA GLU A 30 15.25 -6.03 4.71
C GLU A 30 13.80 -6.16 4.24
N VAL A 31 13.58 -6.22 2.92
CA VAL A 31 12.23 -6.41 2.35
C VAL A 31 11.65 -7.77 2.74
N GLU A 32 12.42 -8.82 2.71
CA GLU A 32 11.99 -10.15 3.18
C GLU A 32 11.55 -10.13 4.64
N SER A 33 12.30 -9.42 5.49
CA SER A 33 11.92 -9.22 6.89
C SER A 33 10.59 -8.49 7.03
N TRP A 34 10.36 -7.44 6.25
CA TRP A 34 9.10 -6.69 6.28
C TRP A 34 7.92 -7.54 5.82
N VAL A 35 8.06 -8.22 4.69
CA VAL A 35 6.99 -9.08 4.17
C VAL A 35 6.63 -10.19 5.16
N HIS A 36 7.60 -10.68 5.91
CA HIS A 36 7.39 -11.73 6.90
C HIS A 36 6.78 -11.21 8.21
N ASN A 37 7.13 -10.00 8.64
CA ASN A 37 6.82 -9.48 9.97
C ASN A 37 5.70 -8.41 10.00
N LEU A 38 5.36 -7.77 8.88
CA LEU A 38 4.44 -6.63 8.85
C LEU A 38 2.96 -7.00 8.65
N HIS A 39 2.59 -8.23 8.92
CA HIS A 39 1.18 -8.66 8.91
C HIS A 39 0.45 -8.29 7.61
N PHE A 40 0.98 -8.69 6.46
CA PHE A 40 0.32 -8.46 5.18
C PHE A 40 -1.07 -9.05 5.18
N ASN A 41 -2.03 -8.24 4.75
CA ASN A 41 -3.39 -8.68 4.56
C ASN A 41 -3.53 -9.24 3.14
N TRP A 42 -3.17 -10.50 2.95
CA TRP A 42 -3.19 -11.16 1.64
C TRP A 42 -4.58 -11.16 1.00
N PRO A 43 -5.68 -11.45 1.74
CA PRO A 43 -7.02 -11.41 1.15
C PRO A 43 -7.44 -10.05 0.60
N LEU A 44 -6.87 -8.96 1.11
CA LEU A 44 -7.12 -7.59 0.60
C LEU A 44 -5.98 -7.06 -0.26
N SER A 45 -5.00 -7.88 -0.57
CA SER A 45 -3.93 -7.56 -1.51
C SER A 45 -4.28 -8.11 -2.90
N VAL A 46 -3.87 -7.39 -3.96
CA VAL A 46 -4.28 -7.68 -5.33
C VAL A 46 -3.06 -7.74 -6.24
N LYS A 47 -3.04 -8.73 -7.11
CA LYS A 47 -2.14 -8.76 -8.27
C LYS A 47 -2.95 -8.66 -9.56
N ALA A 48 -2.40 -7.98 -10.54
CA ALA A 48 -2.95 -7.88 -11.89
C ALA A 48 -2.12 -8.72 -12.84
N LEU A 49 -2.80 -9.48 -13.68
CA LEU A 49 -2.19 -10.33 -14.70
C LEU A 49 -2.63 -9.86 -16.09
N ASP A 50 -1.72 -9.90 -17.05
CA ASP A 50 -2.07 -9.71 -18.46
C ASP A 50 -2.74 -10.97 -19.05
N GLU A 51 -3.07 -10.93 -20.32
CA GLU A 51 -3.72 -12.04 -21.04
C GLU A 51 -2.86 -13.32 -21.12
N ASN A 52 -1.54 -13.19 -20.91
CA ASN A 52 -0.60 -14.31 -20.90
C ASN A 52 -0.31 -14.83 -19.48
N GLY A 53 -0.95 -14.27 -18.47
CA GLY A 53 -0.73 -14.62 -17.07
C GLY A 53 0.50 -13.98 -16.44
N LYS A 54 1.15 -13.01 -17.10
CA LYS A 54 2.27 -12.27 -16.55
C LYS A 54 1.77 -11.23 -15.55
N VAL A 55 2.42 -11.13 -14.41
CA VAL A 55 2.10 -10.11 -13.41
C VAL A 55 2.50 -8.72 -13.93
N ILE A 56 1.56 -7.79 -13.88
CA ILE A 56 1.73 -6.42 -14.38
C ILE A 56 1.44 -5.35 -13.30
N GLY A 57 0.98 -5.76 -12.13
CA GLY A 57 0.76 -4.85 -11.00
C GLY A 57 0.59 -5.59 -9.69
N LEU A 58 0.97 -4.92 -8.59
CA LEU A 58 0.79 -5.39 -7.21
C LEU A 58 0.28 -4.27 -6.33
N LEU A 59 -0.73 -4.58 -5.53
CA LEU A 59 -1.20 -3.74 -4.43
C LEU A 59 -1.17 -4.59 -3.16
N ASN A 60 -0.24 -4.28 -2.26
CA ASN A 60 -0.11 -4.97 -0.98
C ASN A 60 -0.68 -4.11 0.14
N MET A 61 -1.64 -4.68 0.86
CA MET A 61 -2.23 -4.09 2.04
C MET A 61 -1.66 -4.76 3.30
N SER A 62 -1.58 -4.01 4.38
CA SER A 62 -1.03 -4.51 5.65
C SER A 62 -1.86 -4.03 6.83
N ASP A 63 -2.04 -4.90 7.82
CA ASP A 63 -2.74 -4.60 9.08
C ASP A 63 -1.80 -4.02 10.15
N TYR A 64 -0.57 -3.65 9.81
CA TYR A 64 0.35 -3.13 10.80
C TYR A 64 -0.19 -1.85 11.47
N ARG A 65 0.17 -1.67 12.74
CA ARG A 65 -0.19 -0.47 13.48
C ARG A 65 0.94 0.55 13.39
N ILE A 66 0.57 1.83 13.34
CA ILE A 66 1.53 2.92 13.22
C ILE A 66 2.55 2.93 14.35
N GLU A 67 2.09 2.67 15.59
CA GLU A 67 2.96 2.61 16.76
C GLU A 67 4.00 1.47 16.71
N GLU A 68 3.74 0.42 15.94
CA GLU A 68 4.66 -0.72 15.80
C GLU A 68 5.76 -0.43 14.79
N GLU A 69 5.41 0.23 13.68
CA GLU A 69 6.26 0.30 12.49
C GLU A 69 6.83 1.71 12.21
N THR A 70 6.33 2.73 12.89
CA THR A 70 6.76 4.11 12.67
C THR A 70 7.06 4.84 13.98
N PRO A 71 8.09 4.39 14.73
CA PRO A 71 8.42 4.98 16.04
C PRO A 71 8.70 6.49 15.99
N GLN A 72 9.18 6.99 14.87
CA GLN A 72 9.47 8.42 14.70
C GLN A 72 8.19 9.26 14.79
N ILE A 73 7.08 8.79 14.20
CA ILE A 73 5.78 9.45 14.31
C ILE A 73 5.33 9.49 15.78
N LEU A 74 5.52 8.39 16.50
CA LEU A 74 5.17 8.31 17.93
C LEU A 74 5.94 9.33 18.78
N LYS A 75 7.22 9.50 18.50
CA LYS A 75 8.06 10.46 19.23
C LYS A 75 7.58 11.89 19.05
N ASP A 76 7.26 12.26 17.79
CA ASP A 76 7.00 13.63 17.41
C ASP A 76 5.54 14.05 17.63
N LYS A 77 4.60 13.12 17.48
CA LYS A 77 3.16 13.41 17.48
C LYS A 77 2.33 12.32 18.18
N PRO A 78 2.54 12.09 19.49
CA PRO A 78 1.84 11.00 20.20
C PRO A 78 0.31 11.18 20.22
N GLU A 79 -0.20 12.39 20.33
CA GLU A 79 -1.65 12.64 20.33
C GLU A 79 -2.28 12.38 18.96
N LEU A 80 -1.54 12.66 17.87
CA LEU A 80 -1.98 12.32 16.52
C LEU A 80 -2.11 10.81 16.37
N ILE A 81 -1.11 10.06 16.81
CA ILE A 81 -1.12 8.59 16.73
C ILE A 81 -2.27 8.01 17.55
N LYS A 82 -2.50 8.52 18.74
CA LYS A 82 -3.64 8.12 19.58
C LYS A 82 -4.98 8.34 18.87
N SER A 83 -5.14 9.49 18.22
CA SER A 83 -6.34 9.82 17.44
C SER A 83 -6.54 8.87 16.25
N LEU A 84 -5.47 8.54 15.53
CA LEU A 84 -5.53 7.61 14.41
C LEU A 84 -5.85 6.19 14.87
N ASN A 85 -5.23 5.74 15.95
CA ASN A 85 -5.42 4.39 16.49
C ASN A 85 -6.78 4.18 17.18
N ALA A 86 -7.51 5.24 17.45
CA ALA A 86 -8.92 5.15 17.88
C ALA A 86 -9.86 4.74 16.75
N GLN A 87 -9.38 4.73 15.51
CA GLN A 87 -10.13 4.34 14.31
C GLN A 87 -9.61 3.02 13.74
N ARG A 88 -10.44 2.36 12.91
CA ARG A 88 -10.03 1.16 12.18
C ARG A 88 -9.37 1.58 10.89
N TYR A 89 -8.15 1.14 10.64
CA TYR A 89 -7.47 1.45 9.38
C TYR A 89 -6.62 0.28 8.89
N ILE A 90 -6.34 0.32 7.60
CA ILE A 90 -5.42 -0.59 6.92
C ILE A 90 -4.38 0.23 6.16
N ALA A 91 -3.16 -0.27 6.08
CA ALA A 91 -2.08 0.44 5.39
C ALA A 91 -1.87 -0.08 3.97
N VAL A 92 -1.55 0.82 3.04
CA VAL A 92 -0.93 0.45 1.77
C VAL A 92 0.56 0.26 2.03
N PHE A 93 1.06 -0.95 1.82
CA PHE A 93 2.47 -1.23 1.98
C PHE A 93 3.24 -1.00 0.67
N SER A 94 2.75 -1.54 -0.42
CA SER A 94 3.31 -1.28 -1.75
C SER A 94 2.21 -1.20 -2.79
N PHE A 95 2.42 -0.34 -3.80
CA PHE A 95 1.52 -0.21 -4.93
C PHE A 95 2.36 0.03 -6.18
N ILE A 96 2.57 -1.02 -6.95
CA ILE A 96 3.51 -1.03 -8.07
C ILE A 96 2.78 -1.48 -9.33
N VAL A 97 2.94 -0.71 -10.40
CA VAL A 97 2.46 -1.05 -11.74
C VAL A 97 3.67 -1.13 -12.68
N ALA A 98 3.72 -2.15 -13.51
CA ALA A 98 4.76 -2.32 -14.52
C ALA A 98 4.84 -1.07 -15.41
N GLU A 99 6.04 -0.71 -15.85
CA GLU A 99 6.30 0.56 -16.53
C GLU A 99 5.40 0.77 -17.76
N GLU A 100 5.24 -0.25 -18.56
CA GLU A 100 4.42 -0.23 -19.77
C GLU A 100 2.91 -0.02 -19.52
N TYR A 101 2.46 -0.19 -18.29
CA TYR A 101 1.06 -0.01 -17.87
C TYR A 101 0.83 1.27 -17.05
N ARG A 102 1.87 2.06 -16.84
CA ARG A 102 1.76 3.34 -16.12
C ARG A 102 0.94 4.34 -16.95
N GLY A 103 0.16 5.17 -16.28
CA GLY A 103 -0.73 6.11 -16.94
C GLY A 103 -2.04 5.50 -17.46
N THR A 104 -2.24 4.20 -17.29
CA THR A 104 -3.51 3.53 -17.54
C THR A 104 -4.40 3.56 -16.28
N ARG A 105 -5.59 2.95 -16.36
CA ARG A 105 -6.50 2.83 -15.21
C ARG A 105 -6.14 1.68 -14.27
N LEU A 106 -5.10 0.92 -14.54
CA LEU A 106 -4.81 -0.33 -13.82
C LEU A 106 -4.73 -0.12 -12.30
N ASN A 107 -4.02 0.90 -11.86
CA ASN A 107 -3.90 1.21 -10.43
C ASN A 107 -5.27 1.51 -9.79
N TYR A 108 -6.10 2.29 -10.47
CA TYR A 108 -7.45 2.57 -10.01
C TYR A 108 -8.30 1.31 -9.94
N ASP A 109 -8.27 0.49 -10.97
CA ASP A 109 -9.07 -0.74 -11.03
C ASP A 109 -8.65 -1.74 -9.94
N MET A 110 -7.35 -1.85 -9.65
CA MET A 110 -6.84 -2.69 -8.56
C MET A 110 -7.38 -2.22 -7.20
N LEU A 111 -7.32 -0.94 -6.90
CA LEU A 111 -7.84 -0.40 -5.63
C LEU A 111 -9.37 -0.57 -5.56
N MET A 112 -10.07 -0.26 -6.63
CA MET A 112 -11.54 -0.39 -6.66
C MET A 112 -12.00 -1.84 -6.51
N SER A 113 -11.21 -2.81 -6.90
CA SER A 113 -11.56 -4.24 -6.76
C SER A 113 -11.70 -4.69 -5.30
N ILE A 114 -11.06 -3.99 -4.36
CA ILE A 114 -11.14 -4.28 -2.92
C ILE A 114 -11.93 -3.23 -2.14
N MET A 115 -12.31 -2.14 -2.77
CA MET A 115 -12.94 -1.01 -2.09
C MET A 115 -14.23 -1.38 -1.33
N PRO A 116 -15.13 -2.23 -1.86
CA PRO A 116 -16.33 -2.63 -1.12
C PRO A 116 -16.02 -3.27 0.23
N GLU A 117 -15.02 -4.15 0.28
CA GLU A 117 -14.59 -4.82 1.52
C GLU A 117 -13.87 -3.84 2.46
N LEU A 118 -13.02 -2.96 1.92
CA LEU A 118 -12.36 -1.94 2.73
C LEU A 118 -13.39 -1.06 3.46
N LYS A 119 -14.43 -0.63 2.77
CA LYS A 119 -15.49 0.22 3.36
C LYS A 119 -16.27 -0.45 4.48
N THR A 120 -16.39 -1.77 4.46
CA THR A 120 -17.10 -2.50 5.52
C THR A 120 -16.23 -2.73 6.75
N GLN A 121 -14.92 -2.78 6.60
CA GLN A 121 -13.99 -3.16 7.66
C GLN A 121 -13.23 -1.99 8.27
N PHE A 122 -13.00 -0.92 7.52
CA PHE A 122 -12.11 0.16 7.92
C PHE A 122 -12.75 1.53 7.76
N ASP A 123 -12.22 2.48 8.51
CA ASP A 123 -12.65 3.88 8.46
C ASP A 123 -11.77 4.70 7.49
N PHE A 124 -10.50 4.31 7.35
CA PHE A 124 -9.60 4.93 6.40
C PHE A 124 -8.46 4.02 5.96
N ILE A 125 -7.78 4.42 4.88
CA ILE A 125 -6.53 3.82 4.41
C ILE A 125 -5.39 4.74 4.83
N PHE A 126 -4.38 4.17 5.48
CA PHE A 126 -3.12 4.82 5.82
C PHE A 126 -2.10 4.58 4.70
N ILE A 127 -1.49 5.65 4.19
CA ILE A 127 -0.66 5.56 2.98
C ILE A 127 0.66 6.30 3.20
N PRO A 128 1.75 5.60 3.55
CA PRO A 128 3.08 6.17 3.55
C PRO A 128 3.63 6.21 2.11
N VAL A 129 4.10 7.37 1.67
CA VAL A 129 4.65 7.55 0.33
C VAL A 129 6.04 8.16 0.42
N LEU A 130 7.06 7.47 -0.07
CA LEU A 130 8.42 8.00 -0.13
C LEU A 130 8.45 9.31 -0.93
N HIS A 131 9.21 10.30 -0.44
CA HIS A 131 9.30 11.63 -1.09
C HIS A 131 9.66 11.56 -2.57
N ARG A 132 10.53 10.62 -2.94
CA ARG A 132 11.01 10.45 -4.32
C ARG A 132 9.99 9.87 -5.29
N LEU A 133 8.88 9.32 -4.80
CA LEU A 133 7.88 8.68 -5.65
C LEU A 133 6.94 9.72 -6.26
N LYS A 134 6.53 9.47 -7.49
CA LYS A 134 5.60 10.36 -8.24
C LYS A 134 4.12 10.04 -7.97
N THR A 135 3.83 9.13 -7.05
CA THR A 135 2.47 8.64 -6.79
C THR A 135 1.65 9.57 -5.89
N HIS A 136 2.25 10.58 -5.29
CA HIS A 136 1.56 11.55 -4.42
C HIS A 136 0.30 12.14 -5.07
N GLY A 137 0.40 12.54 -6.34
CA GLY A 137 -0.72 13.11 -7.08
C GLY A 137 -1.88 12.16 -7.31
N TYR A 138 -1.65 10.86 -7.41
CA TYR A 138 -2.71 9.86 -7.53
C TYR A 138 -3.57 9.83 -6.26
N TRP A 139 -2.91 9.70 -5.11
CA TRP A 139 -3.59 9.65 -3.83
C TRP A 139 -4.38 10.92 -3.55
N GLN A 140 -3.81 12.08 -3.85
CA GLN A 140 -4.48 13.37 -3.68
C GLN A 140 -5.72 13.50 -4.59
N ARG A 141 -5.63 13.05 -5.85
CA ARG A 141 -6.80 13.04 -6.76
C ARG A 141 -7.91 12.11 -6.29
N TRP A 142 -7.57 11.07 -5.55
CA TRP A 142 -8.56 10.16 -4.95
C TRP A 142 -9.09 10.67 -3.60
N GLY A 143 -8.68 11.83 -3.16
CA GLY A 143 -9.16 12.48 -1.95
C GLY A 143 -8.32 12.24 -0.70
N ALA A 144 -7.15 11.62 -0.83
CA ALA A 144 -6.24 11.46 0.28
C ALA A 144 -5.66 12.80 0.73
N ARG A 145 -5.49 12.97 2.03
CA ARG A 145 -4.92 14.18 2.64
C ARG A 145 -3.67 13.85 3.42
N ALA A 146 -2.60 14.61 3.19
CA ALA A 146 -1.39 14.52 3.97
C ALA A 146 -1.67 15.01 5.40
N PHE A 147 -1.20 14.27 6.40
CA PHE A 147 -1.36 14.64 7.80
C PHE A 147 -0.04 14.67 8.58
N TYR A 148 1.00 14.07 8.04
CA TYR A 148 2.33 14.05 8.63
C TYR A 148 3.41 13.91 7.56
N ARG A 149 4.62 14.36 7.88
CA ARG A 149 5.79 14.26 7.01
C ARG A 149 7.03 14.05 7.87
N ASP A 150 7.87 13.11 7.49
CA ASP A 150 9.19 12.93 8.08
C ASP A 150 10.30 13.05 7.01
N THR A 151 11.51 12.61 7.31
CA THR A 151 12.64 12.68 6.38
C THR A 151 12.47 11.79 5.15
N ASP A 152 11.71 10.71 5.25
CA ASP A 152 11.61 9.68 4.22
C ASP A 152 10.29 9.72 3.47
N CYS A 153 9.19 10.01 4.16
CA CYS A 153 7.83 9.87 3.64
C CYS A 153 6.94 11.08 3.89
N VAL A 154 5.93 11.21 3.06
CA VAL A 154 4.68 11.90 3.35
C VAL A 154 3.62 10.85 3.68
N TYR A 155 2.89 11.05 4.75
CA TYR A 155 1.84 10.14 5.22
C TYR A 155 0.47 10.70 4.90
N TYR A 156 -0.31 9.92 4.15
CA TYR A 156 -1.66 10.29 3.73
C TYR A 156 -2.71 9.45 4.44
N LYS A 157 -3.89 10.05 4.57
CA LYS A 157 -5.10 9.40 5.04
C LYS A 157 -6.16 9.53 3.96
N LEU A 158 -6.70 8.39 3.51
CA LEU A 158 -7.84 8.33 2.60
C LEU A 158 -9.07 7.82 3.35
N GLY A 159 -10.02 8.71 3.62
CA GLY A 159 -11.27 8.36 4.28
C GLY A 159 -12.12 7.45 3.40
N LEU A 160 -12.80 6.47 4.02
CA LEU A 160 -13.63 5.47 3.33
C LEU A 160 -15.13 5.77 3.44
N HIS A 161 -15.48 6.77 4.20
CA HIS A 161 -16.88 7.16 4.47
C HIS A 161 -17.10 8.65 4.32
#